data_9dc8032aa835c44b5a11aba94f4dc074
#
_entry.id   9dc8032aa835c44b5a11aba94f4dc074
#
_cell.length_a   1.000
_cell.length_b   1.000
_cell.length_c   1.000
_cell.angle_alpha   90.00
_cell.angle_beta   90.00
_cell.angle_gamma   90.00
#
_symmetry.space_group_name_H-M   'P 1'
#
loop_
_entity.id
_entity.type
_entity.pdbx_description
1 polymer ?
#
loop_
_entity_poly.entity_id
_entity_poly.type
_entity_poly.pdbx_seq_one_letter_code
_entity_poly.pdbx_strand_id
1 'polypeptide(L)'
;MQKLHFSMLINAPKDIVWHAMLDDQPYREWTKAFNEGSYYKGSWEKGSTILFLGPDPNTGEEGGMVSRIAENKLYEFISIEHLGIVQNGVEDTTSEVARKWASAFENYMFKDKDGATEVHVDLDVEDEHVEMFNEMWPKGLRKLKELVEK
;
A
#
# COMPACT_ATOMS: atom_id res chain seq x y z
N MET A 1 5.52 -18.00 0.54
CA MET A 1 5.37 -16.54 0.69
C MET A 1 6.60 -15.97 1.37
N GLN A 2 7.12 -14.86 0.87
CA GLN A 2 8.30 -14.20 1.43
C GLN A 2 7.89 -12.86 2.05
N LYS A 3 8.69 -12.40 3.01
CA LYS A 3 8.52 -11.07 3.59
C LYS A 3 9.55 -10.13 2.98
N LEU A 4 9.07 -9.04 2.38
CA LEU A 4 9.94 -8.00 1.83
C LEU A 4 9.93 -6.79 2.76
N HIS A 5 11.05 -6.07 2.78
CA HIS A 5 11.21 -4.86 3.58
C HIS A 5 11.83 -3.76 2.74
N PHE A 6 11.23 -2.56 2.82
CA PHE A 6 11.73 -1.36 2.14
C PHE A 6 11.75 -0.22 3.13
N SER A 7 12.63 0.75 2.91
CA SER A 7 12.65 1.96 3.72
C SER A 7 13.07 3.15 2.89
N MET A 8 12.69 4.35 3.37
CA MET A 8 13.04 5.61 2.72
C MET A 8 13.05 6.71 3.77
N LEU A 9 14.14 7.49 3.80
CA LEU A 9 14.20 8.68 4.64
C LEU A 9 13.59 9.84 3.88
N ILE A 10 12.57 10.47 4.48
CA ILE A 10 11.86 11.60 3.89
C ILE A 10 12.02 12.80 4.81
N ASN A 11 12.46 13.92 4.25
CA ASN A 11 12.79 15.12 5.02
C ASN A 11 11.55 15.95 5.34
N ALA A 12 10.70 15.42 6.22
CA ALA A 12 9.50 16.07 6.71
C ALA A 12 9.03 15.35 7.99
N PRO A 13 8.22 16.01 8.84
CA PRO A 13 7.67 15.39 10.06
C PRO A 13 6.73 14.23 9.76
N LYS A 14 6.53 13.35 10.73
CA LYS A 14 5.69 12.15 10.59
C LYS A 14 4.25 12.45 10.13
N ASP A 15 3.64 13.50 10.65
CA ASP A 15 2.27 13.84 10.27
C ASP A 15 2.15 14.21 8.79
N ILE A 16 3.11 14.95 8.28
CA ILE A 16 3.16 15.33 6.86
C ILE A 16 3.33 14.08 5.98
N VAL A 17 4.26 13.21 6.34
CA VAL A 17 4.53 11.99 5.58
C VAL A 17 3.34 11.03 5.64
N TRP A 18 2.72 10.90 6.82
CA TRP A 18 1.52 10.09 7.02
C TRP A 18 0.41 10.50 6.05
N HIS A 19 0.08 11.78 6.02
CA HIS A 19 -0.98 12.28 5.14
C HIS A 19 -0.62 12.17 3.66
N ALA A 20 0.65 12.37 3.31
CA ALA A 20 1.10 12.19 1.93
C ALA A 20 1.00 10.73 1.47
N MET A 21 1.22 9.79 2.38
CA MET A 21 1.15 8.38 2.04
C MET A 21 -0.28 7.84 1.98
N LEU A 22 -1.18 8.34 2.83
CA LEU A 22 -2.50 7.75 3.03
C LEU A 22 -3.67 8.56 2.47
N ASP A 23 -3.58 9.90 2.41
CA ASP A 23 -4.70 10.70 1.90
C ASP A 23 -4.93 10.42 0.42
N ASP A 24 -6.19 10.55 -0.02
CA ASP A 24 -6.63 10.14 -1.36
C ASP A 24 -5.80 10.72 -2.50
N GLN A 25 -5.64 12.05 -2.55
CA GLN A 25 -4.93 12.68 -3.66
C GLN A 25 -3.46 12.29 -3.75
N PRO A 26 -2.66 12.44 -2.67
CA PRO A 26 -1.25 12.04 -2.75
C PRO A 26 -1.07 10.53 -2.91
N TYR A 27 -1.98 9.72 -2.35
CA TYR A 27 -1.93 8.27 -2.55
C TYR A 27 -1.98 7.93 -4.05
N ARG A 28 -2.89 8.56 -4.79
CA ARG A 28 -3.01 8.34 -6.23
C ARG A 28 -1.73 8.73 -6.98
N GLU A 29 -1.02 9.74 -6.49
CA GLU A 29 0.19 10.23 -7.14
C GLU A 29 1.37 9.27 -6.94
N TRP A 30 1.68 8.88 -5.69
CA TRP A 30 2.85 8.02 -5.50
C TRP A 30 2.61 6.58 -5.94
N THR A 31 1.37 6.10 -5.88
CA THR A 31 1.05 4.74 -6.32
C THR A 31 1.00 4.59 -7.84
N LYS A 32 1.13 5.67 -8.60
CA LYS A 32 1.30 5.58 -10.05
C LYS A 32 2.51 4.72 -10.45
N ALA A 33 3.48 4.59 -9.55
CA ALA A 33 4.61 3.69 -9.77
C ALA A 33 4.18 2.23 -9.92
N PHE A 34 3.04 1.86 -9.34
CA PHE A 34 2.46 0.51 -9.43
C PHE A 34 1.43 0.41 -10.53
N ASN A 35 0.56 1.40 -10.62
CA ASN A 35 -0.52 1.45 -11.61
C ASN A 35 -0.99 2.90 -11.72
N GLU A 36 -1.01 3.45 -12.94
CA GLU A 36 -1.35 4.86 -13.15
C GLU A 36 -2.75 5.23 -12.69
N GLY A 37 -3.67 4.29 -12.66
CA GLY A 37 -5.02 4.50 -12.19
C GLY A 37 -5.27 4.05 -10.76
N SER A 38 -4.22 3.87 -9.96
CA SER A 38 -4.33 3.38 -8.59
C SER A 38 -5.08 4.33 -7.68
N TYR A 39 -6.00 3.79 -6.87
CA TYR A 39 -6.76 4.53 -5.86
C TYR A 39 -7.29 3.55 -4.83
N TYR A 40 -7.94 4.06 -3.77
CA TYR A 40 -8.58 3.20 -2.80
C TYR A 40 -10.01 3.67 -2.50
N LYS A 41 -10.82 2.76 -1.98
CA LYS A 41 -12.16 3.04 -1.45
C LYS A 41 -12.25 2.47 -0.05
N GLY A 42 -12.76 3.24 0.89
CA GLY A 42 -12.91 2.82 2.28
C GLY A 42 -12.20 3.75 3.22
N SER A 43 -11.85 3.22 4.38
CA SER A 43 -11.28 4.01 5.47
C SER A 43 -10.02 3.36 6.01
N TRP A 44 -9.10 4.18 6.49
CA TRP A 44 -7.89 3.72 7.19
C TRP A 44 -8.14 3.45 8.66
N GLU A 45 -9.35 3.65 9.16
CA GLU A 45 -9.67 3.37 10.56
C GLU A 45 -9.53 1.88 10.89
N LYS A 46 -9.05 1.57 12.08
CA LYS A 46 -8.90 0.19 12.54
C LYS A 46 -10.22 -0.57 12.42
N GLY A 47 -10.16 -1.76 11.84
CA GLY A 47 -11.32 -2.61 11.62
C GLY A 47 -12.08 -2.34 10.33
N SER A 48 -11.79 -1.24 9.64
CA SER A 48 -12.48 -0.89 8.40
C SER A 48 -12.05 -1.77 7.24
N THR A 49 -12.98 -2.05 6.34
CA THR A 49 -12.65 -2.62 5.03
C THR A 49 -12.14 -1.52 4.12
N ILE A 50 -11.11 -1.82 3.37
CA ILE A 50 -10.54 -0.91 2.37
C ILE A 50 -10.23 -1.70 1.11
N LEU A 51 -10.55 -1.13 -0.05
CA LEU A 51 -10.28 -1.73 -1.35
C LEU A 51 -9.16 -0.94 -2.02
N PHE A 52 -8.10 -1.62 -2.42
CA PHE A 52 -7.01 -1.02 -3.19
C PHE A 52 -7.22 -1.40 -4.64
N LEU A 53 -7.48 -0.41 -5.49
CA LEU A 53 -8.02 -0.62 -6.83
C LEU A 53 -7.18 0.04 -7.91
N GLY A 54 -7.33 -0.46 -9.13
CA GLY A 54 -6.74 0.15 -10.31
C GLY A 54 -7.20 -0.60 -11.56
N PRO A 55 -7.14 0.02 -12.74
CA PRO A 55 -7.51 -0.67 -13.97
C PRO A 55 -6.44 -1.68 -14.36
N ASP A 56 -6.87 -2.83 -14.86
CA ASP A 56 -5.96 -3.83 -15.44
C ASP A 56 -5.32 -3.21 -16.70
N PRO A 57 -3.99 -3.22 -16.83
CA PRO A 57 -3.33 -2.63 -18.00
C PRO A 57 -3.73 -3.24 -19.35
N ASN A 58 -4.18 -4.49 -19.33
CA ASN A 58 -4.52 -5.19 -20.57
C ASN A 58 -6.01 -5.07 -20.94
N THR A 59 -6.90 -5.05 -19.97
CA THR A 59 -8.35 -5.07 -20.20
C THR A 59 -9.06 -3.78 -19.83
N GLY A 60 -8.46 -2.94 -19.00
CA GLY A 60 -9.08 -1.74 -18.47
C GLY A 60 -10.12 -2.00 -17.38
N GLU A 61 -10.34 -3.26 -17.02
CA GLU A 61 -11.30 -3.62 -15.99
C GLU A 61 -10.71 -3.39 -14.60
N GLU A 62 -11.56 -3.01 -13.65
CA GLU A 62 -11.14 -2.70 -12.28
C GLU A 62 -10.73 -3.98 -11.54
N GLY A 63 -9.54 -3.94 -10.96
CA GLY A 63 -9.01 -5.02 -10.15
C GLY A 63 -8.29 -4.47 -8.92
N GLY A 64 -7.83 -5.35 -8.07
CA GLY A 64 -7.08 -4.98 -6.87
C GLY A 64 -7.27 -5.93 -5.72
N MET A 65 -7.22 -5.37 -4.50
CA MET A 65 -7.25 -6.15 -3.27
C MET A 65 -8.41 -5.75 -2.38
N VAL A 66 -9.05 -6.75 -1.76
CA VAL A 66 -9.97 -6.55 -0.64
C VAL A 66 -9.13 -6.68 0.64
N SER A 67 -9.18 -5.67 1.50
CA SER A 67 -8.32 -5.63 2.68
C SER A 67 -9.06 -5.10 3.90
N ARG A 68 -8.45 -5.28 5.06
CA ARG A 68 -8.95 -4.78 6.34
C ARG A 68 -7.80 -4.08 7.05
N ILE A 69 -8.10 -2.98 7.72
CA ILE A 69 -7.10 -2.31 8.56
C ILE A 69 -7.03 -3.04 9.90
N ALA A 70 -5.98 -3.83 10.07
CA ALA A 70 -5.79 -4.62 11.27
C ALA A 70 -5.34 -3.77 12.44
N GLU A 71 -4.57 -2.70 12.19
CA GLU A 71 -4.12 -1.78 13.22
C GLU A 71 -3.89 -0.40 12.62
N ASN A 72 -4.15 0.63 13.42
CA ASN A 72 -3.86 2.02 13.08
C ASN A 72 -3.42 2.76 14.33
N LYS A 73 -2.15 3.17 14.39
CA LYS A 73 -1.61 4.05 15.42
C LYS A 73 -1.22 5.34 14.73
N LEU A 74 -1.99 6.39 14.99
CA LEU A 74 -1.88 7.66 14.28
C LEU A 74 -0.43 8.16 14.21
N TYR A 75 0.03 8.44 12.99
CA TYR A 75 1.37 8.94 12.64
C TYR A 75 2.51 7.95 12.92
N GLU A 76 2.21 6.71 13.32
CA GLU A 76 3.26 5.75 13.67
C GLU A 76 3.18 4.44 12.92
N PHE A 77 1.97 3.87 12.75
CA PHE A 77 1.85 2.50 12.24
C PHE A 77 0.51 2.24 11.60
N ILE A 78 0.54 1.60 10.42
CA ILE A 78 -0.63 1.05 9.75
C ILE A 78 -0.34 -0.41 9.44
N SER A 79 -1.27 -1.30 9.78
CA SER A 79 -1.22 -2.71 9.40
C SER A 79 -2.42 -3.03 8.52
N ILE A 80 -2.15 -3.51 7.33
CA ILE A 80 -3.15 -3.88 6.34
C ILE A 80 -3.13 -5.40 6.18
N GLU A 81 -4.28 -6.03 6.40
CA GLU A 81 -4.44 -7.47 6.18
C GLU A 81 -5.23 -7.67 4.90
N HIS A 82 -4.64 -8.35 3.93
CA HIS A 82 -5.32 -8.67 2.68
C HIS A 82 -6.25 -9.87 2.89
N LEU A 83 -7.48 -9.76 2.39
CA LEU A 83 -8.52 -10.78 2.55
C LEU A 83 -8.85 -11.51 1.25
N GLY A 84 -8.56 -10.88 0.13
CA GLY A 84 -8.88 -11.42 -1.18
C GLY A 84 -8.55 -10.43 -2.29
N ILE A 85 -9.21 -10.60 -3.41
CA ILE A 85 -8.97 -9.78 -4.61
C ILE A 85 -10.25 -9.13 -5.11
N VAL A 86 -10.09 -8.11 -5.94
CA VAL A 86 -11.17 -7.55 -6.75
C VAL A 86 -10.84 -7.92 -8.20
N GLN A 87 -11.80 -8.50 -8.90
CA GLN A 87 -11.63 -8.89 -10.30
C GLN A 87 -12.88 -8.47 -11.07
N ASN A 88 -12.69 -7.67 -12.12
CA ASN A 88 -13.79 -7.13 -12.93
C ASN A 88 -14.83 -6.39 -12.07
N GLY A 89 -14.35 -5.64 -11.07
CA GLY A 89 -15.20 -4.90 -10.15
C GLY A 89 -15.91 -5.74 -9.08
N VAL A 90 -15.65 -7.04 -9.02
CA VAL A 90 -16.29 -7.97 -8.08
C VAL A 90 -15.30 -8.40 -6.99
N GLU A 91 -15.72 -8.28 -5.74
CA GLU A 91 -14.91 -8.71 -4.59
C GLU A 91 -14.96 -10.24 -4.47
N ASP A 92 -13.80 -10.85 -4.27
CA ASP A 92 -13.65 -12.29 -4.17
C ASP A 92 -12.73 -12.63 -3.01
N THR A 93 -13.28 -13.25 -1.97
CA THR A 93 -12.53 -13.68 -0.79
C THR A 93 -12.55 -15.19 -0.59
N THR A 94 -13.15 -15.94 -1.51
CA THR A 94 -13.40 -17.37 -1.33
C THR A 94 -12.76 -18.28 -2.36
N SER A 95 -12.43 -17.77 -3.54
CA SER A 95 -11.81 -18.59 -4.58
C SER A 95 -10.39 -18.99 -4.19
N GLU A 96 -9.84 -19.96 -4.90
CA GLU A 96 -8.47 -20.41 -4.69
C GLU A 96 -7.45 -19.29 -4.93
N VAL A 97 -7.68 -18.49 -5.96
CA VAL A 97 -6.81 -17.34 -6.26
C VAL A 97 -6.86 -16.31 -5.13
N ALA A 98 -8.07 -15.98 -4.65
CA ALA A 98 -8.24 -15.02 -3.55
C ALA A 98 -7.57 -15.52 -2.28
N ARG A 99 -7.66 -16.81 -1.98
CA ARG A 99 -7.09 -17.39 -0.77
C ARG A 99 -5.57 -17.33 -0.73
N LYS A 100 -4.91 -17.26 -1.88
CA LYS A 100 -3.45 -17.08 -1.94
C LYS A 100 -3.02 -15.74 -1.37
N TRP A 101 -3.87 -14.74 -1.44
CA TRP A 101 -3.59 -13.40 -0.90
C TRP A 101 -4.08 -13.23 0.53
N ALA A 102 -5.01 -14.08 0.98
CA ALA A 102 -5.57 -13.97 2.33
C ALA A 102 -4.49 -14.15 3.38
N SER A 103 -4.57 -13.32 4.43
CA SER A 103 -3.62 -13.28 5.55
C SER A 103 -2.23 -12.76 5.18
N ALA A 104 -2.03 -12.21 3.99
CA ALA A 104 -0.82 -11.46 3.67
C ALA A 104 -0.94 -10.07 4.28
N PHE A 105 0.11 -9.61 4.94
CA PHE A 105 0.13 -8.31 5.58
C PHE A 105 0.98 -7.31 4.80
N GLU A 106 0.58 -6.06 4.88
CA GLU A 106 1.32 -4.92 4.36
C GLU A 106 1.32 -3.87 5.46
N ASN A 107 2.49 -3.59 6.02
CA ASN A 107 2.62 -2.72 7.18
C ASN A 107 3.48 -1.50 6.85
N TYR A 108 3.04 -0.33 7.32
CA TYR A 108 3.79 0.92 7.18
C TYR A 108 4.15 1.44 8.56
N MET A 109 5.42 1.74 8.77
CA MET A 109 5.92 2.31 10.02
C MET A 109 6.59 3.65 9.75
N PHE A 110 6.32 4.63 10.61
CA PHE A 110 6.81 6.00 10.47
C PHE A 110 7.65 6.32 11.70
N LYS A 111 8.96 6.41 11.52
CA LYS A 111 9.89 6.65 12.63
C LYS A 111 10.51 8.03 12.52
N ASP A 112 10.50 8.79 13.62
CA ASP A 112 11.15 10.07 13.68
C ASP A 112 12.66 9.91 13.64
N LYS A 113 13.33 10.72 12.81
CA LYS A 113 14.80 10.75 12.67
C LYS A 113 15.24 12.21 12.62
N ASP A 114 15.37 12.84 13.80
CA ASP A 114 15.84 14.21 13.94
C ASP A 114 15.01 15.20 13.11
N GLY A 115 13.69 15.06 13.16
CA GLY A 115 12.75 15.93 12.43
C GLY A 115 12.38 15.43 11.05
N ALA A 116 13.14 14.49 10.48
CA ALA A 116 12.78 13.78 9.27
C ALA A 116 12.04 12.49 9.65
N THR A 117 11.49 11.80 8.69
CA THR A 117 10.75 10.55 8.91
C THR A 117 11.38 9.42 8.11
N GLU A 118 11.67 8.32 8.79
CA GLU A 118 12.07 7.09 8.12
C GLU A 118 10.83 6.22 7.96
N VAL A 119 10.40 6.01 6.72
CA VAL A 119 9.26 5.14 6.39
C VAL A 119 9.77 3.74 6.18
N HIS A 120 9.17 2.78 6.87
CA HIS A 120 9.46 1.36 6.68
C HIS A 120 8.21 0.66 6.17
N VAL A 121 8.38 -0.19 5.17
CA VAL A 121 7.30 -1.00 4.60
C VAL A 121 7.70 -2.46 4.69
N ASP A 122 6.86 -3.26 5.34
CA ASP A 122 7.00 -4.72 5.37
C ASP A 122 5.80 -5.31 4.65
N LEU A 123 6.02 -6.26 3.76
CA LEU A 123 4.92 -6.94 3.10
C LEU A 123 5.21 -8.41 2.85
N ASP A 124 4.14 -9.21 2.91
CA ASP A 124 4.16 -10.63 2.57
C ASP A 124 3.77 -10.77 1.10
N VAL A 125 4.61 -11.44 0.30
CA VAL A 125 4.35 -11.63 -1.12
C VAL A 125 4.61 -13.06 -1.55
N GLU A 126 3.87 -13.50 -2.55
CA GLU A 126 4.14 -14.77 -3.21
C GLU A 126 5.45 -14.67 -3.98
N ASP A 127 6.18 -15.79 -4.05
CA ASP A 127 7.51 -15.83 -4.70
C ASP A 127 7.49 -15.27 -6.11
N GLU A 128 6.43 -15.51 -6.86
CA GLU A 128 6.28 -15.06 -8.26
C GLU A 128 6.20 -13.54 -8.40
N HIS A 129 5.88 -12.80 -7.32
CA HIS A 129 5.74 -11.34 -7.34
C HIS A 129 6.91 -10.60 -6.70
N VAL A 130 7.88 -11.31 -6.12
CA VAL A 130 9.00 -10.69 -5.39
C VAL A 130 9.79 -9.72 -6.27
N GLU A 131 10.13 -10.14 -7.46
CA GLU A 131 10.93 -9.35 -8.39
C GLU A 131 10.24 -8.05 -8.78
N MET A 132 8.94 -8.13 -9.07
CA MET A 132 8.11 -6.98 -9.41
C MET A 132 8.06 -5.96 -8.27
N PHE A 133 7.82 -6.43 -7.04
CA PHE A 133 7.73 -5.53 -5.88
C PHE A 133 9.09 -4.95 -5.50
N ASN A 134 10.18 -5.70 -5.67
CA ASN A 134 11.52 -5.18 -5.45
C ASN A 134 11.86 -4.03 -6.40
N GLU A 135 11.23 -3.98 -7.55
CA GLU A 135 11.38 -2.89 -8.51
C GLU A 135 10.41 -1.73 -8.21
N MET A 136 9.15 -2.05 -7.95
CA MET A 136 8.10 -1.03 -7.81
C MET A 136 8.12 -0.26 -6.49
N TRP A 137 8.36 -0.92 -5.36
CA TRP A 137 8.32 -0.26 -4.07
C TRP A 137 9.37 0.84 -3.91
N PRO A 138 10.63 0.64 -4.33
CA PRO A 138 11.61 1.74 -4.29
C PRO A 138 11.18 2.95 -5.14
N LYS A 139 10.57 2.71 -6.30
CA LYS A 139 10.06 3.79 -7.16
C LYS A 139 8.90 4.52 -6.49
N GLY A 140 7.98 3.77 -5.88
CA GLY A 140 6.83 4.36 -5.18
C GLY A 140 7.27 5.22 -3.99
N LEU A 141 8.19 4.71 -3.19
CA LEU A 141 8.72 5.46 -2.03
C LEU A 141 9.49 6.70 -2.47
N ARG A 142 10.24 6.62 -3.57
CA ARG A 142 10.93 7.80 -4.12
C ARG A 142 9.92 8.86 -4.56
N LYS A 143 8.85 8.44 -5.20
CA LYS A 143 7.79 9.35 -5.63
C LYS A 143 7.12 10.02 -4.44
N LEU A 144 6.85 9.26 -3.38
CA LEU A 144 6.33 9.80 -2.12
C LEU A 144 7.28 10.86 -1.55
N LYS A 145 8.57 10.55 -1.52
CA LYS A 145 9.61 11.49 -1.06
C LYS A 145 9.58 12.78 -1.89
N GLU A 146 9.51 12.68 -3.21
CA GLU A 146 9.45 13.84 -4.10
C GLU A 146 8.21 14.69 -3.85
N LEU A 147 7.06 14.07 -3.60
CA LEU A 147 5.82 14.78 -3.31
C LEU A 147 5.91 15.59 -2.01
N VAL A 148 6.56 15.03 -1.01
CA VAL A 148 6.66 15.65 0.32
C VAL A 148 7.73 16.74 0.36
N GLU A 149 8.85 16.52 -0.30
CA GLU A 149 10.03 17.42 -0.20
C GLU A 149 10.03 18.58 -1.19
N LYS A 150 8.98 18.73 -1.94
CA LYS A 150 8.85 19.84 -2.90
C LYS A 150 9.05 21.20 -2.26
#